data_7ba71f1b55624c97360daf90bb3199a6
#
_entry.id   7ba71f1b55624c97360daf90bb3199a6
#
_cell.length_a   1.000
_cell.length_b   1.000
_cell.length_c   1.000
_cell.angle_alpha   90.00
_cell.angle_beta   90.00
_cell.angle_gamma   90.00
#
_symmetry.space_group_name_H-M   'P 1'
#
loop_
_entity.id
_entity.type
_entity.pdbx_description
1 polymer ?
#
loop_
_entity_poly.entity_id
_entity_poly.type
_entity_poly.pdbx_seq_one_letter_code
_entity_poly.pdbx_strand_id
1 'polypeptide(L)'
;MLAASICLAMTTLTMTGSASAANLEVTHWWTSGGEAAAVKVLAEKFDALGGDKWVDGAIAGSGSTARPIIISRILGGNPMGATQLNHGRQAEELVQGGLMTDLTELAQKEGWADFIRPKSLLESCTYEGRLYCVPLNIHSWEWMWINPQAFRDAGTEPPKTWNDLVAAAPKLKEKNIVPLAIGDGWQVNGMLTVLTTAIGGKELYLEVNKDKDAEAARSPEMKKVFEALAQARSMADPGYVGRSWNEATNMVLTGRAGAQIMGDWAQGEFGTAGKVAGKDYDCLPGLGVHQYLDTGGDAIYFPKNKDPEVTKAQMKLASMLVSKDTQVAFNLAKGSLPIRGDVDLDAASSCMRAGIEILKNPENIVPSVEQLRAPDTQGQIESLAAEFFSNPDMTVDDIQERFAEIIEQAQ
;
A
#
# COMPACT_ATOMS: atom_id res chain seq x y z
N MET A 1 1.76 44.73 77.55
CA MET A 1 1.78 43.39 76.97
C MET A 1 1.27 43.52 75.54
N LEU A 2 2.13 43.58 74.55
CA LEU A 2 1.77 43.60 73.11
C LEU A 2 1.92 42.17 72.61
N ALA A 3 0.83 41.62 72.09
CA ALA A 3 0.82 40.33 71.40
C ALA A 3 1.01 40.62 69.90
N ALA A 4 2.14 40.16 69.32
CA ALA A 4 2.38 40.22 67.91
C ALA A 4 1.86 38.97 67.25
N SER A 5 0.83 39.10 66.38
CA SER A 5 0.31 38.03 65.51
C SER A 5 1.17 37.92 64.26
N ILE A 6 1.85 36.77 64.06
CA ILE A 6 2.60 36.43 62.88
C ILE A 6 1.62 35.74 61.90
N CYS A 7 1.25 36.43 60.81
CA CYS A 7 0.56 35.79 59.66
C CYS A 7 1.54 35.03 58.81
N LEU A 8 1.47 33.73 58.82
CA LEU A 8 2.22 32.84 57.94
C LEU A 8 1.51 32.78 56.56
N ALA A 9 2.02 33.48 55.54
CA ALA A 9 1.52 33.39 54.20
C ALA A 9 2.06 32.08 53.57
N MET A 10 1.17 31.09 53.38
CA MET A 10 1.44 29.89 52.58
C MET A 10 1.37 30.28 51.09
N THR A 11 2.51 30.45 50.48
CA THR A 11 2.67 30.54 49.00
C THR A 11 2.52 29.12 48.43
N THR A 12 1.34 28.81 47.85
CA THR A 12 1.15 27.62 47.02
C THR A 12 1.96 27.80 45.74
N LEU A 13 3.09 27.11 45.64
CA LEU A 13 3.83 26.94 44.38
C LEU A 13 3.00 26.03 43.47
N THR A 14 2.27 26.61 42.51
CA THR A 14 1.71 25.86 41.40
C THR A 14 2.84 25.42 40.50
N MET A 15 3.27 24.15 40.64
CA MET A 15 4.12 23.53 39.64
C MET A 15 3.31 23.43 38.34
N THR A 16 3.51 24.39 37.45
CA THR A 16 3.16 24.23 36.02
C THR A 16 4.12 23.18 35.47
N GLY A 17 3.70 21.92 35.45
CA GLY A 17 4.44 20.90 34.73
C GLY A 17 4.58 21.37 33.28
N SER A 18 5.80 21.72 32.87
CA SER A 18 6.10 21.92 31.47
C SER A 18 5.81 20.58 30.78
N ALA A 19 4.80 20.53 29.93
CA ALA A 19 4.59 19.38 29.05
C ALA A 19 5.89 19.22 28.24
N SER A 20 6.60 18.11 28.45
CA SER A 20 7.79 17.79 27.69
C SER A 20 7.35 17.39 26.30
N ALA A 21 7.90 18.04 25.29
CA ALA A 21 7.69 17.66 23.90
C ALA A 21 8.16 16.23 23.67
N ALA A 22 7.29 15.38 23.10
CA ALA A 22 7.67 14.02 22.73
C ALA A 22 8.38 14.00 21.37
N ASN A 23 9.43 13.19 21.30
CA ASN A 23 10.00 12.77 20.02
C ASN A 23 9.28 11.49 19.60
N LEU A 24 8.39 11.58 18.59
CA LEU A 24 7.60 10.46 18.11
C LEU A 24 8.32 9.79 16.94
N GLU A 25 8.99 8.68 17.21
CA GLU A 25 9.59 7.86 16.15
C GLU A 25 8.46 7.20 15.33
N VAL A 26 8.46 7.44 14.02
CA VAL A 26 7.52 6.82 13.07
C VAL A 26 8.30 5.94 12.12
N THR A 27 8.13 4.63 12.25
CA THR A 27 8.84 3.64 11.46
C THR A 27 8.04 3.27 10.22
N HIS A 28 8.71 3.27 9.07
CA HIS A 28 8.08 3.00 7.78
C HIS A 28 9.12 2.49 6.76
N TRP A 29 8.65 2.03 5.58
CA TRP A 29 9.52 1.61 4.47
C TRP A 29 9.40 2.50 3.23
N TRP A 30 8.82 3.67 3.34
CA TRP A 30 8.67 4.63 2.24
C TRP A 30 9.99 5.36 1.98
N THR A 31 10.84 4.79 1.13
CA THR A 31 12.20 5.27 0.86
C THR A 31 12.48 5.61 -0.60
N SER A 32 11.57 5.32 -1.53
CA SER A 32 11.66 5.78 -2.92
C SER A 32 11.42 7.29 -3.04
N GLY A 33 11.68 7.86 -4.22
CA GLY A 33 11.53 9.29 -4.44
C GLY A 33 10.12 9.82 -4.14
N GLY A 34 9.09 9.17 -4.68
CA GLY A 34 7.70 9.52 -4.47
C GLY A 34 7.22 9.26 -3.04
N GLU A 35 7.64 8.14 -2.47
CA GLU A 35 7.29 7.77 -1.10
C GLU A 35 7.92 8.71 -0.07
N ALA A 36 9.20 9.03 -0.21
CA ALA A 36 9.89 9.98 0.68
C ALA A 36 9.26 11.38 0.62
N ALA A 37 8.82 11.82 -0.57
CA ALA A 37 8.08 13.06 -0.71
C ALA A 37 6.75 13.04 0.03
N ALA A 38 6.02 11.92 0.00
CA ALA A 38 4.77 11.74 0.72
C ALA A 38 4.96 11.74 2.25
N VAL A 39 5.95 10.98 2.75
CA VAL A 39 6.28 10.96 4.19
C VAL A 39 6.68 12.32 4.72
N LYS A 40 7.43 13.08 3.92
CA LYS A 40 7.81 14.45 4.27
C LYS A 40 6.58 15.33 4.53
N VAL A 41 5.51 15.17 3.75
CA VAL A 41 4.24 15.88 4.00
C VAL A 41 3.69 15.55 5.38
N LEU A 42 3.70 14.28 5.79
CA LEU A 42 3.22 13.87 7.12
C LEU A 42 4.08 14.46 8.24
N ALA A 43 5.40 14.37 8.10
CA ALA A 43 6.35 14.89 9.07
C ALA A 43 6.21 16.43 9.26
N GLU A 44 6.15 17.18 8.16
CA GLU A 44 5.99 18.63 8.19
C GLU A 44 4.65 19.04 8.82
N LYS A 45 3.56 18.32 8.50
CA LYS A 45 2.24 18.59 9.10
C LYS A 45 2.22 18.28 10.59
N PHE A 46 2.82 17.17 11.02
CA PHE A 46 2.89 16.81 12.44
C PHE A 46 3.69 17.83 13.22
N ASP A 47 4.87 18.22 12.73
CA ASP A 47 5.73 19.23 13.33
C ASP A 47 5.05 20.60 13.42
N ALA A 48 4.25 20.95 12.41
CA ALA A 48 3.49 22.21 12.39
C ALA A 48 2.39 22.30 13.46
N LEU A 49 1.92 21.16 14.00
CA LEU A 49 0.98 21.16 15.13
C LEU A 49 1.62 21.69 16.42
N GLY A 50 2.96 21.75 16.49
CA GLY A 50 3.75 22.25 17.62
C GLY A 50 3.77 21.30 18.82
N GLY A 51 4.74 21.48 19.69
CA GLY A 51 4.94 20.63 20.88
C GLY A 51 5.78 19.41 20.57
N ASP A 52 5.22 18.41 19.89
CA ASP A 52 5.89 17.15 19.56
C ASP A 52 6.67 17.22 18.26
N LYS A 53 7.62 16.28 18.06
CA LYS A 53 8.46 16.21 16.87
C LYS A 53 8.37 14.83 16.21
N TRP A 54 8.24 14.82 14.89
CA TRP A 54 8.42 13.62 14.08
C TRP A 54 9.90 13.21 14.06
N VAL A 55 10.16 11.96 14.37
CA VAL A 55 11.49 11.35 14.20
C VAL A 55 11.35 10.28 13.13
N ASP A 56 12.03 10.47 12.03
CA ASP A 56 11.95 9.57 10.88
C ASP A 56 12.64 8.24 11.18
N GLY A 57 11.88 7.15 11.08
CA GLY A 57 12.32 5.79 11.32
C GLY A 57 12.33 4.93 10.04
N ALA A 58 12.75 5.49 8.91
CA ALA A 58 12.76 4.82 7.63
C ALA A 58 13.62 3.55 7.62
N ILE A 59 13.07 2.45 7.12
CA ILE A 59 13.76 1.17 6.89
C ILE A 59 13.75 0.88 5.41
N ALA A 60 14.91 0.92 4.76
CA ALA A 60 15.04 0.63 3.34
C ALA A 60 14.76 -0.85 3.02
N GLY A 61 14.30 -1.13 1.81
CA GLY A 61 14.15 -2.49 1.28
C GLY A 61 12.71 -3.02 1.23
N SER A 62 11.70 -2.16 1.21
CA SER A 62 10.28 -2.53 1.13
C SER A 62 9.68 -3.12 2.41
N GLY A 63 8.36 -3.37 2.38
CA GLY A 63 7.63 -3.99 3.50
C GLY A 63 8.12 -5.38 3.86
N SER A 64 8.61 -6.17 2.91
CA SER A 64 9.15 -7.51 3.17
C SER A 64 10.38 -7.47 4.08
N THR A 65 11.21 -6.43 3.98
CA THR A 65 12.37 -6.21 4.85
C THR A 65 11.98 -5.54 6.17
N ALA A 66 11.13 -4.51 6.11
CA ALA A 66 10.83 -3.66 7.25
C ALA A 66 9.92 -4.35 8.29
N ARG A 67 8.89 -5.09 7.85
CA ARG A 67 7.91 -5.72 8.74
C ARG A 67 8.53 -6.64 9.80
N PRO A 68 9.43 -7.59 9.46
CA PRO A 68 10.07 -8.43 10.48
C PRO A 68 10.85 -7.62 11.52
N ILE A 69 11.52 -6.54 11.10
CA ILE A 69 12.27 -5.64 11.99
C ILE A 69 11.30 -4.92 12.94
N ILE A 70 10.21 -4.37 12.42
CA ILE A 70 9.17 -3.68 13.18
C ILE A 70 8.57 -4.62 14.22
N ILE A 71 8.11 -5.80 13.79
CA ILE A 71 7.50 -6.81 14.66
C ILE A 71 8.48 -7.23 15.76
N SER A 72 9.72 -7.52 15.40
CA SER A 72 10.77 -7.91 16.36
C SER A 72 11.03 -6.83 17.41
N ARG A 73 11.04 -5.55 17.04
CA ARG A 73 11.21 -4.45 17.99
C ARG A 73 10.04 -4.36 18.98
N ILE A 74 8.81 -4.52 18.49
CA ILE A 74 7.60 -4.46 19.32
C ILE A 74 7.59 -5.64 20.30
N LEU A 75 7.81 -6.87 19.83
CA LEU A 75 7.87 -8.07 20.66
C LEU A 75 9.03 -8.04 21.67
N GLY A 76 10.16 -7.44 21.28
CA GLY A 76 11.34 -7.25 22.12
C GLY A 76 11.20 -6.17 23.19
N GLY A 77 10.05 -5.48 23.27
CA GLY A 77 9.78 -4.45 24.29
C GLY A 77 10.49 -3.11 24.03
N ASN A 78 10.95 -2.86 22.80
CA ASN A 78 11.52 -1.59 22.34
C ASN A 78 10.71 -1.01 21.17
N PRO A 79 9.40 -0.74 21.38
CA PRO A 79 8.53 -0.25 20.33
C PRO A 79 8.89 1.18 19.91
N MET A 80 8.60 1.50 18.65
CA MET A 80 8.54 2.87 18.14
C MET A 80 7.25 3.58 18.60
N GLY A 81 7.17 4.89 18.38
CA GLY A 81 5.97 5.68 18.68
C GLY A 81 4.81 5.35 17.76
N ALA A 82 5.08 5.20 16.48
CA ALA A 82 4.11 4.79 15.47
C ALA A 82 4.79 3.97 14.38
N THR A 83 4.04 3.15 13.65
CA THR A 83 4.61 2.34 12.58
C THR A 83 3.64 2.15 11.43
N GLN A 84 4.17 2.18 10.22
CA GLN A 84 3.47 1.69 9.03
C GLN A 84 3.34 0.17 9.09
N LEU A 85 2.16 -0.32 8.77
CA LEU A 85 1.85 -1.68 8.30
C LEU A 85 0.73 -1.56 7.27
N ASN A 86 0.41 -2.64 6.55
CA ASN A 86 -0.83 -2.66 5.80
C ASN A 86 -1.99 -2.99 6.74
N HIS A 87 -3.16 -2.40 6.52
CA HIS A 87 -4.35 -2.78 7.27
C HIS A 87 -4.81 -4.20 6.89
N GLY A 88 -5.55 -4.86 7.77
CA GLY A 88 -5.93 -6.25 7.63
C GLY A 88 -5.15 -7.17 8.56
N ARG A 89 -4.73 -8.35 8.10
CA ARG A 89 -4.20 -9.42 8.95
C ARG A 89 -2.75 -9.24 9.41
N GLN A 90 -2.00 -8.30 8.85
CA GLN A 90 -0.56 -8.15 9.15
C GLN A 90 -0.23 -7.81 10.61
N ALA A 91 -1.12 -7.08 11.30
CA ALA A 91 -0.92 -6.71 12.70
C ALA A 91 -1.71 -7.60 13.67
N GLU A 92 -2.43 -8.60 13.19
CA GLU A 92 -3.37 -9.39 13.98
C GLU A 92 -2.73 -9.99 15.25
N GLU A 93 -1.57 -10.64 15.13
CA GLU A 93 -0.85 -11.23 16.26
C GLU A 93 -0.42 -10.17 17.30
N LEU A 94 0.01 -8.98 16.84
CA LEU A 94 0.39 -7.89 17.74
C LEU A 94 -0.81 -7.31 18.48
N VAL A 95 -1.96 -7.25 17.82
CA VAL A 95 -3.24 -6.82 18.42
C VAL A 95 -3.71 -7.86 19.43
N GLN A 96 -3.74 -9.15 19.06
CA GLN A 96 -4.10 -10.26 19.95
C GLN A 96 -3.19 -10.33 21.19
N GLY A 97 -1.90 -10.07 21.00
CA GLY A 97 -0.91 -9.97 22.07
C GLY A 97 -1.09 -8.73 22.95
N GLY A 98 -2.05 -7.87 22.67
CA GLY A 98 -2.34 -6.67 23.46
C GLY A 98 -1.24 -5.59 23.36
N LEU A 99 -0.45 -5.60 22.29
CA LEU A 99 0.72 -4.72 22.11
C LEU A 99 0.38 -3.42 21.38
N MET A 100 -0.81 -3.29 20.81
CA MET A 100 -1.28 -2.12 20.06
C MET A 100 -2.25 -1.28 20.89
N THR A 101 -2.23 0.02 20.65
CA THR A 101 -3.09 1.01 21.28
C THR A 101 -4.47 0.98 20.62
N ASP A 102 -5.51 0.93 21.44
CA ASP A 102 -6.91 1.01 21.02
C ASP A 102 -7.28 2.46 20.68
N LEU A 103 -7.77 2.69 19.48
CA LEU A 103 -8.18 3.99 18.96
C LEU A 103 -9.70 4.19 18.95
N THR A 104 -10.48 3.24 19.45
CA THR A 104 -11.95 3.23 19.33
C THR A 104 -12.58 4.49 19.90
N GLU A 105 -12.16 4.91 21.09
CA GLU A 105 -12.71 6.11 21.75
C GLU A 105 -12.40 7.39 20.92
N LEU A 106 -11.16 7.51 20.41
CA LEU A 106 -10.77 8.63 19.58
C LEU A 106 -11.59 8.66 18.28
N ALA A 107 -11.70 7.52 17.60
CA ALA A 107 -12.44 7.40 16.35
C ALA A 107 -13.92 7.73 16.50
N GLN A 108 -14.55 7.28 17.61
CA GLN A 108 -15.94 7.61 17.93
C GLN A 108 -16.12 9.11 18.20
N LYS A 109 -15.24 9.68 19.02
CA LYS A 109 -15.26 11.10 19.36
C LYS A 109 -15.13 12.00 18.13
N GLU A 110 -14.32 11.61 17.18
CA GLU A 110 -14.05 12.39 15.96
C GLU A 110 -14.96 12.00 14.77
N GLY A 111 -15.82 10.99 14.92
CA GLY A 111 -16.78 10.57 13.91
C GLY A 111 -16.15 9.97 12.66
N TRP A 112 -15.07 9.15 12.81
CA TRP A 112 -14.35 8.60 11.66
C TRP A 112 -15.22 7.75 10.74
N ALA A 113 -16.23 7.05 11.28
CA ALA A 113 -17.19 6.27 10.52
C ALA A 113 -18.08 7.12 9.59
N ASP A 114 -18.16 8.43 9.80
CA ASP A 114 -19.00 9.33 8.99
C ASP A 114 -18.32 9.71 7.67
N PHE A 115 -16.98 9.73 7.62
CA PHE A 115 -16.23 10.22 6.45
C PHE A 115 -15.24 9.23 5.83
N ILE A 116 -14.80 8.19 6.54
CA ILE A 116 -13.90 7.16 5.97
C ILE A 116 -14.70 6.27 5.03
N ARG A 117 -14.22 6.15 3.79
CA ARG A 117 -14.84 5.37 2.72
C ARG A 117 -13.77 4.66 1.86
N PRO A 118 -14.02 3.43 1.40
CA PRO A 118 -15.14 2.57 1.79
C PRO A 118 -15.09 2.16 3.26
N LYS A 119 -16.22 1.68 3.81
CA LYS A 119 -16.29 1.29 5.24
C LYS A 119 -15.35 0.12 5.59
N SER A 120 -15.05 -0.73 4.60
CA SER A 120 -14.10 -1.84 4.74
C SER A 120 -12.71 -1.41 5.24
N LEU A 121 -12.32 -0.14 5.05
CA LEU A 121 -11.06 0.39 5.58
C LEU A 121 -11.04 0.42 7.12
N LEU A 122 -12.15 0.81 7.74
CA LEU A 122 -12.28 0.74 9.20
C LEU A 122 -12.44 -0.70 9.68
N GLU A 123 -13.18 -1.51 8.93
CA GLU A 123 -13.36 -2.93 9.25
C GLU A 123 -12.03 -3.67 9.28
N SER A 124 -11.13 -3.40 8.32
CA SER A 124 -9.79 -4.00 8.26
C SER A 124 -8.81 -3.49 9.34
N CYS A 125 -9.13 -2.37 10.01
CA CYS A 125 -8.43 -1.89 11.20
C CYS A 125 -9.07 -2.35 12.51
N THR A 126 -10.20 -3.08 12.45
CA THR A 126 -11.01 -3.47 13.61
C THR A 126 -10.77 -4.94 13.96
N TYR A 127 -10.46 -5.20 15.22
CA TYR A 127 -10.35 -6.53 15.77
C TYR A 127 -11.22 -6.63 17.03
N GLU A 128 -12.09 -7.64 17.11
CA GLU A 128 -13.05 -7.84 18.21
C GLU A 128 -13.85 -6.57 18.57
N GLY A 129 -14.26 -5.82 17.56
CA GLY A 129 -15.06 -4.59 17.72
C GLY A 129 -14.28 -3.36 18.18
N ARG A 130 -12.95 -3.41 18.23
CA ARG A 130 -12.06 -2.32 18.59
C ARG A 130 -11.15 -1.93 17.43
N LEU A 131 -10.89 -0.64 17.29
CA LEU A 131 -10.07 -0.07 16.22
C LEU A 131 -8.62 0.07 16.68
N TYR A 132 -7.66 -0.44 15.87
CA TYR A 132 -6.24 -0.47 16.22
C TYR A 132 -5.33 0.23 15.21
N CYS A 133 -5.85 0.71 14.09
CA CYS A 133 -5.04 1.46 13.14
C CYS A 133 -5.79 2.65 12.54
N VAL A 134 -5.04 3.56 11.99
CA VAL A 134 -5.53 4.62 11.10
C VAL A 134 -5.24 4.18 9.67
N PRO A 135 -6.25 3.85 8.85
CA PRO A 135 -6.02 3.68 7.42
C PRO A 135 -5.57 5.02 6.84
N LEU A 136 -4.55 5.02 5.99
CA LEU A 136 -3.95 6.26 5.52
C LEU A 136 -4.31 6.59 4.08
N ASN A 137 -4.49 5.56 3.27
CA ASN A 137 -4.82 5.67 1.86
C ASN A 137 -5.59 4.44 1.38
N ILE A 138 -6.09 4.51 0.16
CA ILE A 138 -6.47 3.36 -0.63
C ILE A 138 -5.34 3.15 -1.63
N HIS A 139 -4.62 2.04 -1.49
CA HIS A 139 -3.68 1.55 -2.47
C HIS A 139 -4.33 0.43 -3.26
N SER A 140 -4.32 0.56 -4.58
CA SER A 140 -4.78 -0.49 -5.47
C SER A 140 -3.64 -0.98 -6.35
N TRP A 141 -3.61 -2.29 -6.55
CA TRP A 141 -2.61 -2.95 -7.38
C TRP A 141 -2.93 -2.91 -8.87
N GLU A 142 -4.19 -2.78 -9.25
CA GLU A 142 -4.74 -3.07 -10.57
C GLU A 142 -4.40 -2.01 -11.62
N TRP A 143 -3.15 -1.56 -11.68
CA TRP A 143 -2.69 -0.57 -12.64
C TRP A 143 -1.60 -1.09 -13.56
N MET A 144 -1.71 -0.75 -14.85
CA MET A 144 -0.60 -0.79 -15.80
C MET A 144 -0.19 0.64 -16.13
N TRP A 145 1.07 0.97 -15.84
CA TRP A 145 1.70 2.25 -16.17
C TRP A 145 2.35 2.12 -17.53
N ILE A 146 2.13 3.08 -18.44
CA ILE A 146 2.47 2.99 -19.85
C ILE A 146 3.28 4.22 -20.24
N ASN A 147 4.36 4.01 -21.02
CA ASN A 147 5.03 5.09 -21.74
C ASN A 147 4.53 5.13 -23.19
N PRO A 148 3.60 6.03 -23.55
CA PRO A 148 3.02 6.04 -24.91
C PRO A 148 4.06 6.30 -26.00
N GLN A 149 5.14 7.05 -25.68
CA GLN A 149 6.19 7.34 -26.65
C GLN A 149 6.99 6.08 -27.00
N ALA A 150 7.27 5.20 -26.05
CA ALA A 150 7.96 3.94 -26.30
C ALA A 150 7.22 3.06 -27.33
N PHE A 151 5.90 3.04 -27.30
CA PHE A 151 5.09 2.31 -28.28
C PHE A 151 5.13 2.98 -29.65
N ARG A 152 5.02 4.30 -29.72
CA ARG A 152 5.15 5.05 -30.99
C ARG A 152 6.52 4.83 -31.63
N ASP A 153 7.59 4.86 -30.85
CA ASP A 153 8.97 4.62 -31.30
C ASP A 153 9.15 3.19 -31.83
N ALA A 154 8.38 2.23 -31.29
CA ALA A 154 8.31 0.86 -31.78
C ALA A 154 7.37 0.67 -33.00
N GLY A 155 6.73 1.73 -33.45
CA GLY A 155 5.80 1.66 -34.60
C GLY A 155 4.50 0.92 -34.28
N THR A 156 4.01 1.06 -33.03
CA THR A 156 2.74 0.50 -32.59
C THR A 156 1.98 1.50 -31.72
N GLU A 157 0.70 1.26 -31.52
CA GLU A 157 -0.13 2.08 -30.62
C GLU A 157 0.08 1.67 -29.15
N PRO A 158 -0.06 2.60 -28.18
CA PRO A 158 -0.14 2.27 -26.77
C PRO A 158 -1.28 1.28 -26.49
N PRO A 159 -1.08 0.29 -25.60
CA PRO A 159 -2.08 -0.75 -25.33
C PRO A 159 -3.31 -0.16 -24.63
N LYS A 160 -4.48 -0.69 -24.95
CA LYS A 160 -5.75 -0.43 -24.28
C LYS A 160 -6.25 -1.63 -23.48
N THR A 161 -5.59 -2.77 -23.69
CA THR A 161 -5.89 -4.03 -22.98
C THR A 161 -4.58 -4.80 -22.75
N TRP A 162 -4.65 -5.82 -21.88
CA TRP A 162 -3.57 -6.79 -21.73
C TRP A 162 -3.14 -7.41 -23.06
N ASN A 163 -4.12 -7.82 -23.88
CA ASN A 163 -3.83 -8.46 -25.16
C ASN A 163 -3.13 -7.52 -26.15
N ASP A 164 -3.42 -6.22 -26.10
CA ASP A 164 -2.71 -5.24 -26.94
C ASP A 164 -1.24 -5.13 -26.54
N LEU A 165 -0.93 -5.19 -25.24
CA LEU A 165 0.46 -5.20 -24.77
C LEU A 165 1.20 -6.45 -25.27
N VAL A 166 0.57 -7.63 -25.15
CA VAL A 166 1.13 -8.91 -25.63
C VAL A 166 1.40 -8.84 -27.12
N ALA A 167 0.46 -8.31 -27.90
CA ALA A 167 0.62 -8.15 -29.35
C ALA A 167 1.69 -7.14 -29.76
N ALA A 168 1.91 -6.10 -28.96
CA ALA A 168 2.93 -5.08 -29.20
C ALA A 168 4.35 -5.53 -28.80
N ALA A 169 4.47 -6.51 -27.90
CA ALA A 169 5.74 -6.93 -27.31
C ALA A 169 6.86 -7.28 -28.32
N PRO A 170 6.62 -7.99 -29.43
CA PRO A 170 7.65 -8.26 -30.44
C PRO A 170 8.24 -6.97 -31.02
N LYS A 171 7.40 -5.98 -31.35
CA LYS A 171 7.84 -4.71 -31.93
C LYS A 171 8.67 -3.87 -30.96
N LEU A 172 8.30 -3.88 -29.68
CA LEU A 172 9.09 -3.23 -28.64
C LEU A 172 10.47 -3.88 -28.53
N LYS A 173 10.54 -5.22 -28.50
CA LYS A 173 11.81 -5.97 -28.44
C LYS A 173 12.72 -5.69 -29.64
N GLU A 174 12.17 -5.56 -30.85
CA GLU A 174 12.93 -5.18 -32.05
C GLU A 174 13.62 -3.81 -31.91
N LYS A 175 13.09 -2.94 -31.05
CA LYS A 175 13.66 -1.62 -30.74
C LYS A 175 14.49 -1.60 -29.45
N ASN A 176 14.79 -2.76 -28.88
CA ASN A 176 15.46 -2.91 -27.58
C ASN A 176 14.71 -2.19 -26.43
N ILE A 177 13.38 -2.09 -26.53
CA ILE A 177 12.51 -1.61 -25.48
C ILE A 177 11.93 -2.83 -24.76
N VAL A 178 12.07 -2.87 -23.43
CA VAL A 178 11.48 -3.93 -22.61
C VAL A 178 9.96 -3.79 -22.65
N PRO A 179 9.20 -4.81 -23.08
CA PRO A 179 7.75 -4.67 -23.17
C PRO A 179 7.09 -4.44 -21.81
N LEU A 180 7.51 -5.20 -20.78
CA LEU A 180 6.99 -5.13 -19.42
C LEU A 180 8.15 -5.09 -18.41
N ALA A 181 8.37 -3.94 -17.79
CA ALA A 181 9.34 -3.81 -16.70
C ALA A 181 8.78 -4.41 -15.41
N ILE A 182 9.62 -5.16 -14.72
CA ILE A 182 9.31 -5.75 -13.43
C ILE A 182 10.60 -5.84 -12.59
N GLY A 183 10.47 -5.95 -11.29
CA GLY A 183 11.50 -6.42 -10.38
C GLY A 183 11.15 -7.79 -9.85
N ASP A 184 11.93 -8.30 -8.92
CA ASP A 184 11.76 -9.63 -8.34
C ASP A 184 10.86 -9.66 -7.09
N GLY A 185 10.72 -10.87 -6.52
CA GLY A 185 10.04 -11.12 -5.26
C GLY A 185 8.55 -10.72 -5.29
N TRP A 186 8.15 -9.90 -4.35
CA TRP A 186 6.76 -9.49 -4.13
C TRP A 186 6.10 -8.84 -5.36
N GLN A 187 6.89 -8.27 -6.28
CA GLN A 187 6.35 -7.63 -7.48
C GLN A 187 5.72 -8.65 -8.43
N VAL A 188 6.30 -9.86 -8.53
CA VAL A 188 5.73 -10.94 -9.33
C VAL A 188 4.41 -11.43 -8.73
N ASN A 189 4.35 -11.57 -7.40
CA ASN A 189 3.11 -11.93 -6.71
C ASN A 189 2.03 -10.85 -6.86
N GLY A 190 2.41 -9.56 -6.74
CA GLY A 190 1.49 -8.45 -7.02
C GLY A 190 0.92 -8.51 -8.44
N MET A 191 1.77 -8.79 -9.42
CA MET A 191 1.32 -8.99 -10.81
C MET A 191 0.39 -10.20 -10.96
N LEU A 192 0.67 -11.33 -10.30
CA LEU A 192 -0.25 -12.48 -10.29
C LEU A 192 -1.62 -12.09 -9.71
N THR A 193 -1.66 -11.31 -8.63
CA THR A 193 -2.90 -10.80 -8.04
C THR A 193 -3.67 -9.94 -9.03
N VAL A 194 -3.00 -9.01 -9.72
CA VAL A 194 -3.61 -8.17 -10.77
C VAL A 194 -4.15 -9.01 -11.93
N LEU A 195 -3.38 -9.98 -12.39
CA LEU A 195 -3.83 -10.88 -13.46
C LEU A 195 -5.02 -11.72 -13.02
N THR A 196 -5.06 -12.19 -11.76
CA THR A 196 -6.21 -12.94 -11.23
C THR A 196 -7.46 -12.07 -11.26
N THR A 197 -7.38 -10.82 -10.84
CA THR A 197 -8.52 -9.90 -10.83
C THR A 197 -8.91 -9.47 -12.25
N ALA A 198 -7.95 -9.13 -13.10
CA ALA A 198 -8.21 -8.59 -14.44
C ALA A 198 -8.60 -9.66 -15.47
N ILE A 199 -7.99 -10.83 -15.44
CA ILE A 199 -8.24 -11.92 -16.41
C ILE A 199 -9.27 -12.92 -15.86
N GLY A 200 -9.11 -13.32 -14.58
CA GLY A 200 -10.02 -14.26 -13.93
C GLY A 200 -11.35 -13.65 -13.48
N GLY A 201 -11.33 -12.34 -13.19
CA GLY A 201 -12.51 -11.62 -12.70
C GLY A 201 -12.70 -11.71 -11.19
N LYS A 202 -13.64 -10.90 -10.68
CA LYS A 202 -13.91 -10.74 -9.24
C LYS A 202 -14.35 -12.04 -8.57
N GLU A 203 -15.17 -12.84 -9.26
CA GLU A 203 -15.68 -14.09 -8.69
C GLU A 203 -14.55 -15.08 -8.42
N LEU A 204 -13.75 -15.42 -9.42
CA LEU A 204 -12.57 -16.27 -9.26
C LEU A 204 -11.60 -15.72 -8.22
N TYR A 205 -11.36 -14.39 -8.22
CA TYR A 205 -10.50 -13.75 -7.24
C TYR A 205 -11.00 -14.00 -5.80
N LEU A 206 -12.30 -13.90 -5.55
CA LEU A 206 -12.87 -14.14 -4.22
C LEU A 206 -12.89 -15.62 -3.86
N GLU A 207 -13.24 -16.50 -4.78
CA GLU A 207 -13.23 -17.95 -4.57
C GLU A 207 -11.85 -18.43 -4.10
N VAL A 208 -10.77 -18.05 -4.79
CA VAL A 208 -9.42 -18.51 -4.41
C VAL A 208 -8.85 -17.78 -3.18
N ASN A 209 -9.12 -16.48 -3.01
CA ASN A 209 -8.47 -15.71 -1.95
C ASN A 209 -9.27 -15.66 -0.65
N LYS A 210 -10.59 -15.58 -0.73
CA LYS A 210 -11.49 -15.48 0.41
C LYS A 210 -12.00 -16.86 0.82
N ASP A 211 -12.56 -17.61 -0.14
CA ASP A 211 -13.27 -18.85 0.13
C ASP A 211 -12.31 -20.04 0.17
N LYS A 212 -11.04 -19.86 -0.23
CA LYS A 212 -9.98 -20.90 -0.25
C LYS A 212 -10.37 -22.10 -1.10
N ASP A 213 -11.06 -21.87 -2.21
CA ASP A 213 -11.54 -22.91 -3.10
C ASP A 213 -10.41 -23.44 -4.00
N ALA A 214 -9.91 -24.64 -3.67
CA ALA A 214 -8.87 -25.29 -4.44
C ALA A 214 -9.37 -25.81 -5.82
N GLU A 215 -10.67 -26.08 -5.98
CA GLU A 215 -11.24 -26.47 -7.27
C GLU A 215 -11.28 -25.25 -8.20
N ALA A 216 -11.67 -24.07 -7.67
CA ALA A 216 -11.56 -22.82 -8.41
C ALA A 216 -10.10 -22.52 -8.82
N ALA A 217 -9.12 -22.81 -7.95
CA ALA A 217 -7.71 -22.69 -8.27
C ALA A 217 -7.24 -23.66 -9.38
N ARG A 218 -7.88 -24.81 -9.54
CA ARG A 218 -7.61 -25.79 -10.62
C ARG A 218 -8.44 -25.53 -11.89
N SER A 219 -9.33 -24.53 -11.89
CA SER A 219 -10.23 -24.25 -13.00
C SER A 219 -9.51 -23.84 -14.30
N PRO A 220 -10.15 -24.02 -15.47
CA PRO A 220 -9.65 -23.50 -16.73
C PRO A 220 -9.52 -21.97 -16.72
N GLU A 221 -10.33 -21.26 -15.94
CA GLU A 221 -10.29 -19.81 -15.77
C GLU A 221 -9.00 -19.40 -15.06
N MET A 222 -8.61 -20.07 -13.99
CA MET A 222 -7.34 -19.83 -13.29
C MET A 222 -6.14 -20.22 -14.15
N LYS A 223 -6.27 -21.24 -15.01
CA LYS A 223 -5.23 -21.58 -15.99
C LYS A 223 -4.92 -20.41 -16.91
N LYS A 224 -5.94 -19.66 -17.39
CA LYS A 224 -5.73 -18.46 -18.22
C LYS A 224 -4.94 -17.37 -17.49
N VAL A 225 -5.13 -17.26 -16.19
CA VAL A 225 -4.34 -16.34 -15.35
C VAL A 225 -2.86 -16.72 -15.36
N PHE A 226 -2.53 -18.01 -15.19
CA PHE A 226 -1.14 -18.49 -15.25
C PHE A 226 -0.55 -18.42 -16.66
N GLU A 227 -1.37 -18.61 -17.71
CA GLU A 227 -0.96 -18.35 -19.09
C GLU A 227 -0.59 -16.87 -19.30
N ALA A 228 -1.37 -15.95 -18.73
CA ALA A 228 -1.04 -14.53 -18.77
C ALA A 228 0.23 -14.22 -17.95
N LEU A 229 0.46 -14.88 -16.83
CA LEU A 229 1.71 -14.76 -16.06
C LEU A 229 2.92 -15.29 -16.87
N ALA A 230 2.75 -16.38 -17.62
CA ALA A 230 3.79 -16.88 -18.54
C ALA A 230 4.07 -15.89 -19.69
N GLN A 231 3.04 -15.24 -20.22
CA GLN A 231 3.21 -14.13 -21.19
C GLN A 231 4.01 -12.98 -20.56
N ALA A 232 3.68 -12.57 -19.32
CA ALA A 232 4.41 -11.53 -18.60
C ALA A 232 5.89 -11.90 -18.45
N ARG A 233 6.19 -13.15 -18.02
CA ARG A 233 7.55 -13.68 -17.94
C ARG A 233 8.29 -13.53 -19.27
N SER A 234 7.62 -13.84 -20.38
CA SER A 234 8.22 -13.72 -21.72
C SER A 234 8.48 -12.28 -22.13
N MET A 235 7.79 -11.31 -21.57
CA MET A 235 7.91 -9.87 -21.89
C MET A 235 8.95 -9.15 -21.01
N ALA A 236 9.33 -9.71 -19.88
CA ALA A 236 10.34 -9.16 -18.99
C ALA A 236 11.75 -9.32 -19.56
N ASP A 237 12.67 -8.47 -19.11
CA ASP A 237 14.09 -8.59 -19.42
C ASP A 237 14.82 -9.45 -18.38
N PRO A 238 15.92 -10.11 -18.75
CA PRO A 238 16.67 -10.99 -17.83
C PRO A 238 17.25 -10.26 -16.61
N GLY A 239 17.37 -8.94 -16.65
CA GLY A 239 17.91 -8.10 -15.58
C GLY A 239 16.90 -7.73 -14.50
N TYR A 240 15.74 -8.38 -14.42
CA TYR A 240 14.73 -8.05 -13.42
C TYR A 240 15.10 -8.49 -11.99
N VAL A 241 15.97 -9.50 -11.85
CA VAL A 241 16.40 -10.04 -10.56
C VAL A 241 17.17 -8.97 -9.78
N GLY A 242 16.79 -8.75 -8.53
CA GLY A 242 17.35 -7.72 -7.66
C GLY A 242 16.90 -6.29 -7.99
N ARG A 243 16.08 -6.09 -9.02
CA ARG A 243 15.56 -4.76 -9.38
C ARG A 243 14.46 -4.37 -8.41
N SER A 244 14.56 -3.17 -7.85
CA SER A 244 13.49 -2.56 -7.08
C SER A 244 12.34 -2.11 -7.97
N TRP A 245 11.15 -1.97 -7.39
CA TRP A 245 9.95 -1.57 -8.12
C TRP A 245 10.07 -0.16 -8.74
N ASN A 246 10.72 0.77 -8.03
CA ASN A 246 10.93 2.13 -8.51
C ASN A 246 12.00 2.21 -9.61
N GLU A 247 12.98 1.29 -9.65
CA GLU A 247 13.87 1.13 -10.80
C GLU A 247 13.12 0.64 -12.04
N ALA A 248 12.18 -0.32 -11.88
CA ALA A 248 11.30 -0.74 -12.95
C ALA A 248 10.40 0.42 -13.42
N THR A 249 9.84 1.23 -12.50
CA THR A 249 9.10 2.45 -12.85
C THR A 249 9.96 3.44 -13.62
N ASN A 250 11.23 3.60 -13.24
CA ASN A 250 12.17 4.47 -13.96
C ASN A 250 12.44 3.99 -15.40
N MET A 251 12.38 2.68 -15.66
CA MET A 251 12.48 2.19 -17.04
C MET A 251 11.31 2.66 -17.89
N VAL A 252 10.10 2.69 -17.35
CA VAL A 252 8.92 3.26 -18.04
C VAL A 252 9.06 4.77 -18.19
N LEU A 253 9.45 5.47 -17.13
CA LEU A 253 9.69 6.92 -17.14
C LEU A 253 10.64 7.38 -18.25
N THR A 254 11.70 6.60 -18.49
CA THR A 254 12.77 6.92 -19.44
C THR A 254 12.58 6.31 -20.83
N GLY A 255 11.48 5.57 -21.05
CA GLY A 255 11.21 4.89 -22.33
C GLY A 255 12.05 3.64 -22.58
N ARG A 256 12.82 3.17 -21.58
CA ARG A 256 13.53 1.88 -21.68
C ARG A 256 12.58 0.69 -21.59
N ALA A 257 11.38 0.91 -21.04
CA ALA A 257 10.29 -0.05 -21.04
C ALA A 257 9.00 0.58 -21.54
N GLY A 258 8.14 -0.24 -22.14
CA GLY A 258 6.81 0.17 -22.61
C GLY A 258 5.82 0.29 -21.49
N ALA A 259 5.79 -0.68 -20.58
CA ALA A 259 4.81 -0.75 -19.51
C ALA A 259 5.40 -1.36 -18.21
N GLN A 260 4.65 -1.16 -17.11
CA GLN A 260 4.85 -1.82 -15.83
C GLN A 260 3.48 -2.09 -15.19
N ILE A 261 3.27 -3.29 -14.65
CA ILE A 261 2.18 -3.55 -13.71
C ILE A 261 2.71 -3.25 -12.31
N MET A 262 2.12 -2.26 -11.65
CA MET A 262 2.50 -1.82 -10.30
C MET A 262 1.37 -1.00 -9.71
N GLY A 263 1.20 -1.06 -8.42
CA GLY A 263 0.18 -0.28 -7.73
C GLY A 263 0.28 1.23 -7.95
N ASP A 264 -0.74 1.92 -7.50
CA ASP A 264 -0.91 3.37 -7.71
C ASP A 264 0.23 4.22 -7.16
N TRP A 265 1.00 3.73 -6.17
CA TRP A 265 2.18 4.42 -5.62
C TRP A 265 3.27 4.69 -6.68
N ALA A 266 3.30 3.94 -7.79
CA ALA A 266 4.21 4.26 -8.87
C ALA A 266 3.97 5.65 -9.46
N GLN A 267 2.76 6.19 -9.33
CA GLN A 267 2.43 7.54 -9.77
C GLN A 267 3.22 8.61 -9.02
N GLY A 268 3.57 8.39 -7.75
CA GLY A 268 4.44 9.29 -6.99
C GLY A 268 5.82 9.47 -7.63
N GLU A 269 6.39 8.41 -8.24
CA GLU A 269 7.66 8.48 -8.96
C GLU A 269 7.54 9.34 -10.24
N PHE A 270 6.42 9.17 -11.00
CA PHE A 270 6.15 10.02 -12.15
C PHE A 270 5.98 11.50 -11.72
N GLY A 271 5.29 11.75 -10.62
CA GLY A 271 5.07 13.09 -10.08
C GLY A 271 6.37 13.78 -9.68
N THR A 272 7.25 13.12 -8.93
CA THR A 272 8.55 13.65 -8.52
C THR A 272 9.49 13.89 -9.69
N ALA A 273 9.35 13.12 -10.77
CA ALA A 273 10.05 13.34 -12.04
C ALA A 273 9.43 14.47 -12.91
N GLY A 274 8.40 15.16 -12.41
CA GLY A 274 7.71 16.23 -13.14
C GLY A 274 6.91 15.75 -14.34
N LYS A 275 6.52 14.47 -14.39
CA LYS A 275 5.75 13.88 -15.48
C LYS A 275 4.25 14.06 -15.26
N VAL A 276 3.53 14.24 -16.36
CA VAL A 276 2.09 14.54 -16.37
C VAL A 276 1.32 13.38 -17.00
N ALA A 277 0.35 12.84 -16.27
CA ALA A 277 -0.55 11.79 -16.75
C ALA A 277 -1.38 12.25 -17.96
N GLY A 278 -1.53 11.38 -18.95
CA GLY A 278 -2.20 11.69 -20.21
C GLY A 278 -1.33 12.46 -21.22
N LYS A 279 -0.11 12.83 -20.85
CA LYS A 279 0.87 13.50 -21.71
C LYS A 279 2.19 12.72 -21.80
N ASP A 280 2.84 12.52 -20.65
CA ASP A 280 4.16 11.89 -20.57
C ASP A 280 4.06 10.40 -20.24
N TYR A 281 2.99 9.98 -19.58
CA TYR A 281 2.64 8.60 -19.28
C TYR A 281 1.13 8.42 -19.26
N ASP A 282 0.68 7.19 -19.41
CA ASP A 282 -0.72 6.79 -19.27
C ASP A 282 -0.85 5.69 -18.21
N CYS A 283 -2.08 5.45 -17.79
CA CYS A 283 -2.46 4.40 -16.84
C CYS A 283 -3.63 3.61 -17.38
N LEU A 284 -3.62 2.31 -17.15
CA LEU A 284 -4.67 1.40 -17.58
C LEU A 284 -5.15 0.58 -16.36
N PRO A 285 -6.24 0.99 -15.69
CA PRO A 285 -6.78 0.24 -14.57
C PRO A 285 -7.37 -1.08 -15.04
N GLY A 286 -7.22 -2.14 -14.23
CA GLY A 286 -7.72 -3.47 -14.52
C GLY A 286 -7.22 -4.04 -15.85
N LEU A 287 -6.03 -3.60 -16.29
CA LEU A 287 -5.40 -3.98 -17.55
C LEU A 287 -6.31 -3.78 -18.78
N GLY A 288 -7.29 -2.87 -18.68
CA GLY A 288 -8.29 -2.62 -19.72
C GLY A 288 -9.28 -3.78 -19.97
N VAL A 289 -9.34 -4.75 -19.07
CA VAL A 289 -10.24 -5.90 -19.14
C VAL A 289 -11.39 -5.77 -18.14
N HIS A 290 -11.08 -5.82 -16.84
CA HIS A 290 -12.04 -5.59 -15.77
C HIS A 290 -11.56 -4.49 -14.84
N GLN A 291 -12.32 -3.42 -14.74
CA GLN A 291 -11.97 -2.24 -13.95
C GLN A 291 -12.35 -2.43 -12.48
N TYR A 292 -11.75 -3.42 -11.84
CA TYR A 292 -11.79 -3.57 -10.39
C TYR A 292 -10.60 -2.86 -9.75
N LEU A 293 -10.79 -2.38 -8.52
CA LEU A 293 -9.70 -1.89 -7.68
C LEU A 293 -9.80 -2.57 -6.32
N ASP A 294 -8.67 -3.03 -5.81
CA ASP A 294 -8.60 -3.47 -4.44
C ASP A 294 -8.55 -2.27 -3.47
N THR A 295 -8.96 -2.51 -2.24
CA THR A 295 -8.94 -1.52 -1.17
C THR A 295 -7.88 -1.85 -0.14
N GLY A 296 -6.74 -2.33 -0.58
CA GLY A 296 -5.54 -2.40 0.20
C GLY A 296 -5.08 -1.02 0.63
N GLY A 297 -4.05 -0.95 1.41
CA GLY A 297 -3.49 0.34 1.78
C GLY A 297 -2.55 0.30 2.95
N ASP A 298 -1.87 1.42 3.10
CA ASP A 298 -1.06 1.69 4.26
C ASP A 298 -1.94 2.07 5.45
N ALA A 299 -1.54 1.60 6.62
CA ALA A 299 -2.11 2.03 7.88
C ALA A 299 -0.99 2.39 8.86
N ILE A 300 -1.30 3.30 9.76
CA ILE A 300 -0.43 3.61 10.90
C ILE A 300 -1.00 2.96 12.14
N TYR A 301 -0.16 2.13 12.75
CA TYR A 301 -0.39 1.47 14.03
C TYR A 301 0.40 2.16 15.13
N PHE A 302 -0.10 2.07 16.35
CA PHE A 302 0.47 2.73 17.51
C PHE A 302 0.79 1.68 18.58
N PRO A 303 2.04 1.19 18.64
CA PRO A 303 2.44 0.28 19.70
C PRO A 303 2.26 0.92 21.07
N LYS A 304 1.80 0.14 22.05
CA LYS A 304 1.68 0.62 23.44
C LYS A 304 3.03 1.10 23.96
N ASN A 305 3.05 2.29 24.55
CA ASN A 305 4.23 2.90 25.12
C ASN A 305 4.04 3.13 26.62
N LYS A 306 5.14 3.08 27.38
CA LYS A 306 5.13 3.34 28.84
C LYS A 306 5.11 4.84 29.14
N ASP A 307 5.56 5.68 28.20
CA ASP A 307 5.59 7.13 28.34
C ASP A 307 4.22 7.73 27.94
N PRO A 308 3.50 8.37 28.86
CA PRO A 308 2.21 8.98 28.56
C PRO A 308 2.31 10.15 27.57
N GLU A 309 3.46 10.83 27.46
CA GLU A 309 3.63 11.91 26.48
C GLU A 309 3.74 11.33 25.07
N VAL A 310 4.39 10.18 24.88
CA VAL A 310 4.37 9.44 23.61
C VAL A 310 2.94 9.03 23.27
N THR A 311 2.16 8.54 24.22
CA THR A 311 0.74 8.17 23.99
C THR A 311 -0.09 9.38 23.53
N LYS A 312 0.11 10.56 24.13
CA LYS A 312 -0.57 11.79 23.68
C LYS A 312 -0.17 12.17 22.26
N ALA A 313 1.12 12.09 21.95
CA ALA A 313 1.65 12.36 20.61
C ALA A 313 1.10 11.37 19.57
N GLN A 314 0.92 10.09 19.93
CA GLN A 314 0.25 9.07 19.12
C GLN A 314 -1.18 9.48 18.75
N MET A 315 -1.99 9.89 19.74
CA MET A 315 -3.38 10.33 19.50
C MET A 315 -3.44 11.57 18.62
N LYS A 316 -2.53 12.52 18.82
CA LYS A 316 -2.39 13.71 18.01
C LYS A 316 -2.03 13.38 16.55
N LEU A 317 -1.10 12.43 16.35
CA LEU A 317 -0.76 11.95 15.01
C LEU A 317 -1.97 11.26 14.38
N ALA A 318 -2.68 10.38 15.10
CA ALA A 318 -3.86 9.69 14.60
C ALA A 318 -4.93 10.65 14.08
N SER A 319 -5.25 11.71 14.84
CA SER A 319 -6.21 12.75 14.44
C SER A 319 -5.72 13.54 13.21
N MET A 320 -4.43 13.85 13.16
CA MET A 320 -3.84 14.56 12.00
C MET A 320 -3.95 13.73 10.73
N LEU A 321 -3.65 12.42 10.79
CA LEU A 321 -3.64 11.53 9.62
C LEU A 321 -5.00 11.47 8.91
N VAL A 322 -6.11 11.54 9.65
CA VAL A 322 -7.46 11.52 9.07
C VAL A 322 -7.98 12.92 8.67
N SER A 323 -7.24 13.99 8.94
CA SER A 323 -7.69 15.34 8.59
C SER A 323 -7.75 15.54 7.08
N LYS A 324 -8.71 16.38 6.61
CA LYS A 324 -8.91 16.67 5.17
C LYS A 324 -7.62 17.13 4.50
N ASP A 325 -6.97 18.08 5.12
CA ASP A 325 -5.76 18.71 4.60
C ASP A 325 -4.58 17.71 4.48
N THR A 326 -4.44 16.80 5.47
CA THR A 326 -3.42 15.74 5.41
C THR A 326 -3.77 14.72 4.32
N GLN A 327 -5.03 14.30 4.24
CA GLN A 327 -5.48 13.32 3.26
C GLN A 327 -5.29 13.81 1.83
N VAL A 328 -5.57 15.07 1.55
CA VAL A 328 -5.34 15.65 0.22
C VAL A 328 -3.84 15.73 -0.07
N ALA A 329 -3.06 16.36 0.81
CA ALA A 329 -1.65 16.61 0.54
C ALA A 329 -0.81 15.32 0.44
N PHE A 330 -1.06 14.36 1.35
CA PHE A 330 -0.36 13.08 1.34
C PHE A 330 -0.68 12.27 0.08
N ASN A 331 -1.97 12.11 -0.25
CA ASN A 331 -2.36 11.25 -1.37
C ASN A 331 -1.98 11.85 -2.73
N LEU A 332 -1.98 13.17 -2.88
CA LEU A 332 -1.43 13.83 -4.08
C LEU A 332 0.07 13.57 -4.26
N ALA A 333 0.84 13.57 -3.16
CA ALA A 333 2.27 13.29 -3.21
C ALA A 333 2.57 11.80 -3.45
N LYS A 334 1.80 10.92 -2.79
CA LYS A 334 1.97 9.45 -2.84
C LYS A 334 1.46 8.85 -4.15
N GLY A 335 0.46 9.48 -4.79
CA GLY A 335 -0.23 8.95 -5.97
C GLY A 335 -1.39 8.01 -5.65
N SER A 336 -1.68 7.79 -4.37
CA SER A 336 -2.78 6.95 -3.86
C SER A 336 -4.10 7.72 -3.75
N LEU A 337 -5.18 7.03 -3.38
CA LEU A 337 -6.48 7.65 -3.18
C LEU A 337 -6.73 7.91 -1.68
N PRO A 338 -7.38 9.04 -1.33
CA PRO A 338 -7.69 9.35 0.06
C PRO A 338 -8.78 8.41 0.61
N ILE A 339 -8.70 8.16 1.91
CA ILE A 339 -9.72 7.42 2.65
C ILE A 339 -11.00 8.23 2.90
N ARG A 340 -11.01 9.50 2.53
CA ARG A 340 -12.13 10.42 2.75
C ARG A 340 -12.89 10.68 1.47
N GLY A 341 -14.22 10.48 1.50
CA GLY A 341 -15.10 10.82 0.39
C GLY A 341 -15.53 12.30 0.33
N ASP A 342 -15.12 13.11 1.33
CA ASP A 342 -15.53 14.51 1.51
C ASP A 342 -14.37 15.51 1.29
N VAL A 343 -13.36 15.11 0.50
CA VAL A 343 -12.23 15.95 0.12
C VAL A 343 -12.27 16.32 -1.35
N ASP A 344 -11.76 17.51 -1.66
CA ASP A 344 -11.58 17.96 -3.02
C ASP A 344 -10.18 17.61 -3.52
N LEU A 345 -10.13 17.01 -4.70
CA LEU A 345 -8.91 16.59 -5.38
C LEU A 345 -8.76 17.28 -6.75
N ASP A 346 -9.01 18.57 -6.82
CA ASP A 346 -8.88 19.36 -8.06
C ASP A 346 -7.50 19.15 -8.73
N ALA A 347 -6.46 19.03 -7.92
CA ALA A 347 -5.11 18.78 -8.39
C ALA A 347 -4.82 17.31 -8.75
N ALA A 348 -5.80 16.41 -8.62
CA ALA A 348 -5.61 14.99 -8.95
C ALA A 348 -5.26 14.81 -10.43
N SER A 349 -4.35 13.88 -10.71
CA SER A 349 -4.04 13.45 -12.08
C SER A 349 -5.23 12.79 -12.77
N SER A 350 -5.15 12.62 -14.09
CA SER A 350 -6.18 11.86 -14.82
C SER A 350 -6.29 10.41 -14.31
N CYS A 351 -5.17 9.81 -13.90
CA CYS A 351 -5.14 8.46 -13.34
C CYS A 351 -5.82 8.38 -11.95
N MET A 352 -5.52 9.31 -11.05
CA MET A 352 -6.23 9.38 -9.76
C MET A 352 -7.73 9.58 -9.96
N ARG A 353 -8.13 10.47 -10.88
CA ARG A 353 -9.56 10.67 -11.20
C ARG A 353 -10.22 9.40 -11.75
N ALA A 354 -9.51 8.61 -12.58
CA ALA A 354 -10.02 7.34 -13.05
C ALA A 354 -10.25 6.36 -11.89
N GLY A 355 -9.31 6.27 -10.93
CA GLY A 355 -9.48 5.46 -9.72
C GLY A 355 -10.67 5.89 -8.86
N ILE A 356 -10.81 7.20 -8.62
CA ILE A 356 -11.97 7.74 -7.89
C ILE A 356 -13.29 7.38 -8.58
N GLU A 357 -13.33 7.46 -9.91
CA GLU A 357 -14.54 7.13 -10.67
C GLU A 357 -14.90 5.64 -10.55
N ILE A 358 -13.90 4.75 -10.61
CA ILE A 358 -14.10 3.32 -10.42
C ILE A 358 -14.67 3.02 -9.02
N LEU A 359 -14.12 3.65 -7.97
CA LEU A 359 -14.54 3.46 -6.58
C LEU A 359 -15.95 3.98 -6.26
N LYS A 360 -16.56 4.79 -7.12
CA LYS A 360 -17.96 5.22 -6.94
C LYS A 360 -18.95 4.06 -7.06
N ASN A 361 -18.59 3.03 -7.80
CA ASN A 361 -19.41 1.82 -7.90
C ASN A 361 -18.86 0.75 -6.94
N PRO A 362 -19.58 0.41 -5.86
CA PRO A 362 -19.14 -0.62 -4.91
C PRO A 362 -18.88 -2.00 -5.55
N GLU A 363 -19.53 -2.32 -6.67
CA GLU A 363 -19.30 -3.58 -7.39
C GLU A 363 -17.89 -3.67 -8.00
N ASN A 364 -17.24 -2.54 -8.23
CA ASN A 364 -15.88 -2.47 -8.74
C ASN A 364 -14.82 -2.62 -7.62
N ILE A 365 -15.25 -2.71 -6.37
CA ILE A 365 -14.35 -2.81 -5.23
C ILE A 365 -14.14 -4.29 -4.87
N VAL A 366 -12.89 -4.66 -4.64
CA VAL A 366 -12.50 -5.96 -4.10
C VAL A 366 -11.66 -5.76 -2.84
N PRO A 367 -11.76 -6.64 -1.84
CA PRO A 367 -10.84 -6.61 -0.70
C PRO A 367 -9.44 -7.00 -1.15
N SER A 368 -8.41 -6.43 -0.55
CA SER A 368 -7.02 -6.78 -0.88
C SER A 368 -6.64 -8.17 -0.36
N VAL A 369 -5.61 -8.76 -0.95
CA VAL A 369 -5.09 -10.06 -0.50
C VAL A 369 -4.57 -10.01 0.94
N GLU A 370 -4.07 -8.88 1.42
CA GLU A 370 -3.62 -8.66 2.80
C GLU A 370 -4.77 -8.73 3.82
N GLN A 371 -6.00 -8.52 3.39
CA GLN A 371 -7.20 -8.69 4.20
C GLN A 371 -7.68 -10.15 4.19
N LEU A 372 -7.47 -10.86 3.09
CA LEU A 372 -8.04 -12.17 2.83
C LEU A 372 -7.11 -13.33 3.21
N ARG A 373 -5.81 -13.19 2.98
CA ARG A 373 -4.82 -14.25 3.19
C ARG A 373 -4.09 -14.11 4.52
N ALA A 374 -3.81 -15.23 5.17
CA ALA A 374 -2.85 -15.27 6.25
C ALA A 374 -1.44 -14.93 5.74
N PRO A 375 -0.56 -14.31 6.54
CA PRO A 375 0.80 -13.95 6.13
C PRO A 375 1.62 -15.13 5.61
N ASP A 376 1.46 -16.32 6.19
CA ASP A 376 2.14 -17.54 5.75
C ASP A 376 1.71 -17.98 4.34
N THR A 377 0.39 -18.05 4.09
CA THR A 377 -0.16 -18.35 2.75
C THR A 377 0.33 -17.34 1.72
N GLN A 378 0.35 -16.06 2.07
CA GLN A 378 0.85 -15.01 1.20
C GLN A 378 2.33 -15.22 0.86
N GLY A 379 3.17 -15.58 1.84
CA GLY A 379 4.60 -15.87 1.63
C GLY A 379 4.84 -17.09 0.74
N GLN A 380 4.03 -18.14 0.88
CA GLN A 380 4.11 -19.33 0.02
C GLN A 380 3.77 -19.00 -1.43
N ILE A 381 2.70 -18.24 -1.68
CA ILE A 381 2.30 -17.82 -3.03
C ILE A 381 3.35 -16.88 -3.65
N GLU A 382 3.92 -15.96 -2.87
CA GLU A 382 5.00 -15.08 -3.31
C GLU A 382 6.22 -15.89 -3.77
N SER A 383 6.61 -16.89 -2.97
CA SER A 383 7.73 -17.79 -3.29
C SER A 383 7.47 -18.61 -4.55
N LEU A 384 6.26 -19.16 -4.70
CA LEU A 384 5.84 -19.92 -5.87
C LEU A 384 5.83 -19.06 -7.14
N ALA A 385 5.28 -17.86 -7.07
CA ALA A 385 5.25 -16.92 -8.20
C ALA A 385 6.66 -16.50 -8.63
N ALA A 386 7.54 -16.21 -7.67
CA ALA A 386 8.95 -15.89 -7.95
C ALA A 386 9.70 -17.05 -8.57
N GLU A 387 9.50 -18.28 -8.08
CA GLU A 387 10.07 -19.51 -8.67
C GLU A 387 9.61 -19.69 -10.12
N PHE A 388 8.29 -19.59 -10.37
CA PHE A 388 7.77 -19.71 -11.74
C PHE A 388 8.39 -18.68 -12.67
N PHE A 389 8.55 -17.46 -12.22
CA PHE A 389 9.06 -16.37 -13.05
C PHE A 389 10.55 -16.54 -13.37
N SER A 390 11.34 -17.09 -12.43
CA SER A 390 12.77 -17.32 -12.58
C SER A 390 13.14 -18.65 -13.23
N ASN A 391 12.21 -19.63 -13.23
CA ASN A 391 12.44 -20.97 -13.79
C ASN A 391 11.66 -21.15 -15.11
N PRO A 392 12.31 -21.03 -16.27
CA PRO A 392 11.65 -21.17 -17.56
C PRO A 392 11.11 -22.59 -17.84
N ASP A 393 11.63 -23.60 -17.14
CA ASP A 393 11.21 -24.99 -17.31
C ASP A 393 9.93 -25.33 -16.53
N MET A 394 9.53 -24.48 -15.58
CA MET A 394 8.30 -24.64 -14.83
C MET A 394 7.11 -24.29 -15.73
N THR A 395 6.22 -25.24 -15.91
CA THR A 395 5.06 -25.11 -16.81
C THR A 395 3.88 -24.38 -16.13
N VAL A 396 2.89 -23.98 -16.92
CA VAL A 396 1.62 -23.43 -16.42
C VAL A 396 0.88 -24.46 -15.57
N ASP A 397 0.91 -25.72 -15.95
CA ASP A 397 0.24 -26.78 -15.19
C ASP A 397 0.93 -27.02 -13.83
N ASP A 398 2.27 -26.93 -13.77
CA ASP A 398 3.03 -27.07 -12.52
C ASP A 398 2.69 -25.96 -11.52
N ILE A 399 2.71 -24.69 -11.97
CA ILE A 399 2.40 -23.58 -11.05
C ILE A 399 0.94 -23.64 -10.61
N GLN A 400 0.01 -23.97 -11.50
CA GLN A 400 -1.42 -24.05 -11.17
C GLN A 400 -1.68 -25.10 -10.09
N GLU A 401 -1.14 -26.31 -10.23
CA GLU A 401 -1.35 -27.36 -9.24
C GLU A 401 -0.74 -27.00 -7.90
N ARG A 402 0.50 -26.51 -7.86
CA ARG A 402 1.15 -26.09 -6.62
C ARG A 402 0.44 -24.88 -5.97
N PHE A 403 -0.14 -23.98 -6.75
CA PHE A 403 -0.98 -22.91 -6.23
C PHE A 403 -2.24 -23.46 -5.58
N ALA A 404 -2.92 -24.42 -6.24
CA ALA A 404 -4.09 -25.06 -5.69
C ALA A 404 -3.80 -25.82 -4.39
N GLU A 405 -2.64 -26.50 -4.28
CA GLU A 405 -2.21 -27.15 -3.05
C GLU A 405 -1.99 -26.14 -1.91
N ILE A 406 -1.44 -24.95 -2.20
CA ILE A 406 -1.30 -23.87 -1.20
C ILE A 406 -2.69 -23.37 -0.76
N ILE A 407 -3.62 -23.18 -1.69
CA ILE A 407 -4.98 -22.73 -1.37
C ILE A 407 -5.71 -23.79 -0.53
N GLU A 408 -5.58 -25.07 -0.84
CA GLU A 408 -6.19 -26.18 -0.09
C GLU A 408 -5.70 -26.25 1.38
N GLN A 409 -4.46 -25.82 1.62
CA GLN A 409 -3.85 -25.78 2.97
C GLN A 409 -4.05 -24.44 3.68
N ALA A 410 -4.61 -23.44 3.01
CA ALA A 410 -4.75 -22.07 3.52
C ALA A 410 -5.77 -21.99 4.67
N GLN A 411 -5.46 -21.14 5.69
CA GLN A 411 -6.30 -20.85 6.84
C GLN A 411 -7.07 -19.52 6.69
#